data_45efc5b0cb076f6c9167a744ebd4f790
#
_entry.id   45efc5b0cb076f6c9167a744ebd4f790
#
_cell.length_a   1.000
_cell.length_b   1.000
_cell.length_c   1.000
_cell.angle_alpha   90.00
_cell.angle_beta   90.00
_cell.angle_gamma   90.00
#
_symmetry.space_group_name_H-M   'P 1'
#
loop_
_entity.id
_entity.type
_entity.pdbx_description
1 polymer ?
#
loop_
_entity_poly.entity_id
_entity_poly.type
_entity_poly.pdbx_seq_one_letter_code
_entity_poly.pdbx_strand_id
1 'polypeptide(L)'
;MNNQDLFENLSREGIQTTEEQRKNINRRINEVLNYEPKVGVFGKTGVGKSSLCNALFGQDVCEISDVKSCTRNPQEVLLQMGGQKITLVDIPGVGENEDRDREYAQLYSKILPELDVALWVIKADDRAMSSDEAFFKQIVKPHVEQGKVFFFVINQCDKIEPFREWNESGHEPGPKQFQNIQRKVTDVATRFSVPESKIIPVSACEKYNLVRLIDEMVFAMPKDKKITIVNSAARENVSAQAQEDAKKGFFETVGEIIENAVDKGAEVIGKVIDVIDTAKDFIRDLFWWI
;
A
#
# COMPACT_ATOMS: atom_id res chain seq x y z
N MET A 1 -23.32 -3.85 9.20
CA MET A 1 -22.78 -2.90 10.18
C MET A 1 -23.94 -2.15 10.83
N ASN A 2 -24.01 -2.16 12.15
CA ASN A 2 -25.07 -1.44 12.87
C ASN A 2 -24.49 -0.07 13.32
N ASN A 3 -24.81 0.99 12.56
CA ASN A 3 -24.34 2.34 12.88
C ASN A 3 -25.36 3.09 13.78
N GLN A 4 -26.20 2.34 14.50
CA GLN A 4 -27.26 2.93 15.33
C GLN A 4 -26.67 3.74 16.49
N ASP A 5 -25.63 3.24 17.15
CA ASP A 5 -24.93 3.91 18.24
C ASP A 5 -24.24 5.21 17.77
N LEU A 6 -23.72 5.26 16.54
CA LEU A 6 -23.16 6.49 15.95
C LEU A 6 -24.24 7.59 15.86
N PHE A 7 -25.42 7.26 15.33
CA PHE A 7 -26.50 8.26 15.18
C PHE A 7 -27.14 8.66 16.51
N GLU A 8 -27.19 7.75 17.49
CA GLU A 8 -27.63 8.06 18.86
C GLU A 8 -26.66 9.02 19.53
N ASN A 9 -25.35 8.79 19.43
CA ASN A 9 -24.33 9.67 19.98
C ASN A 9 -24.31 11.04 19.30
N LEU A 10 -24.46 11.10 17.97
CA LEU A 10 -24.62 12.36 17.23
C LEU A 10 -25.84 13.17 17.75
N SER A 11 -26.96 12.49 17.98
CA SER A 11 -28.19 13.14 18.50
C SER A 11 -27.99 13.71 19.90
N ARG A 12 -27.24 13.01 20.77
CA ARG A 12 -26.90 13.50 22.14
C ARG A 12 -26.06 14.76 22.10
N GLU A 13 -25.16 14.88 21.11
CA GLU A 13 -24.34 16.08 20.88
C GLU A 13 -25.06 17.18 20.09
N GLY A 14 -26.39 17.04 19.90
CA GLY A 14 -27.22 18.03 19.24
C GLY A 14 -27.18 18.02 17.70
N ILE A 15 -26.56 16.98 17.11
CA ILE A 15 -26.50 16.78 15.66
C ILE A 15 -27.69 15.89 15.24
N GLN A 16 -28.78 16.52 14.87
CA GLN A 16 -29.97 15.81 14.40
C GLN A 16 -29.83 15.42 12.95
N THR A 17 -30.18 14.18 12.61
CA THR A 17 -30.13 13.65 11.25
C THR A 17 -31.47 13.09 10.85
N THR A 18 -31.93 13.42 9.63
CA THR A 18 -33.11 12.79 9.02
C THR A 18 -32.79 11.35 8.58
N GLU A 19 -33.82 10.58 8.31
CA GLU A 19 -33.62 9.20 7.83
C GLU A 19 -32.92 9.15 6.47
N GLU A 20 -33.19 10.09 5.58
CA GLU A 20 -32.53 10.22 4.28
C GLU A 20 -31.04 10.57 4.45
N GLN A 21 -30.71 11.52 5.34
CA GLN A 21 -29.32 11.85 5.67
C GLN A 21 -28.58 10.64 6.25
N ARG A 22 -29.20 9.87 7.16
CA ARG A 22 -28.61 8.63 7.71
C ARG A 22 -28.31 7.60 6.63
N LYS A 23 -29.24 7.39 5.69
CA LYS A 23 -29.03 6.50 4.54
C LYS A 23 -27.85 6.95 3.68
N ASN A 24 -27.73 8.24 3.39
CA ASN A 24 -26.63 8.80 2.61
C ASN A 24 -25.27 8.65 3.35
N ILE A 25 -25.24 9.00 4.63
CA ILE A 25 -24.03 8.84 5.48
C ILE A 25 -23.57 7.37 5.48
N ASN A 26 -24.49 6.44 5.76
CA ASN A 26 -24.19 5.01 5.78
C ASN A 26 -23.67 4.50 4.44
N ARG A 27 -24.25 4.94 3.33
CA ARG A 27 -23.81 4.57 1.99
C ARG A 27 -22.37 5.04 1.75
N ARG A 28 -22.05 6.30 2.07
CA ARG A 28 -20.71 6.87 1.87
C ARG A 28 -19.66 6.23 2.78
N ILE A 29 -19.99 5.96 4.05
CA ILE A 29 -19.10 5.22 4.96
C ILE A 29 -18.82 3.83 4.40
N ASN A 30 -19.85 3.12 3.91
CA ASN A 30 -19.67 1.81 3.30
C ASN A 30 -18.85 1.85 2.01
N GLU A 31 -18.93 2.92 1.20
CA GLU A 31 -18.08 3.12 0.03
C GLU A 31 -16.60 3.23 0.43
N VAL A 32 -16.28 3.96 1.52
CA VAL A 32 -14.91 4.06 2.06
C VAL A 32 -14.42 2.70 2.56
N LEU A 33 -15.23 2.01 3.35
CA LEU A 33 -14.85 0.73 3.96
C LEU A 33 -14.71 -0.43 2.96
N ASN A 34 -15.53 -0.42 1.90
CA ASN A 34 -15.49 -1.44 0.86
C ASN A 34 -14.62 -1.04 -0.33
N TYR A 35 -13.86 0.04 -0.20
CA TYR A 35 -12.92 0.42 -1.24
C TYR A 35 -11.87 -0.68 -1.44
N GLU A 36 -11.62 -1.07 -2.68
CA GLU A 36 -10.65 -2.08 -3.06
C GLU A 36 -9.37 -1.39 -3.57
N PRO A 37 -8.32 -1.26 -2.73
CA PRO A 37 -7.10 -0.61 -3.17
C PRO A 37 -6.40 -1.41 -4.27
N LYS A 38 -5.92 -0.72 -5.30
CA LYS A 38 -5.14 -1.29 -6.40
C LYS A 38 -3.65 -1.05 -6.17
N VAL A 39 -2.90 -2.12 -5.93
CA VAL A 39 -1.44 -2.08 -5.76
C VAL A 39 -0.77 -2.70 -6.98
N GLY A 40 -0.09 -1.87 -7.76
CA GLY A 40 0.71 -2.33 -8.89
C GLY A 40 2.09 -2.81 -8.44
N VAL A 41 2.50 -4.00 -8.89
CA VAL A 41 3.81 -4.57 -8.56
C VAL A 41 4.59 -4.78 -9.84
N PHE A 42 5.63 -4.00 -10.02
CA PHE A 42 6.48 -3.94 -11.20
C PHE A 42 7.83 -4.60 -10.94
N GLY A 43 8.50 -5.03 -11.96
CA GLY A 43 9.87 -5.54 -11.89
C GLY A 43 10.08 -6.77 -12.75
N LYS A 44 11.36 -7.07 -13.00
CA LYS A 44 11.80 -8.20 -13.82
C LYS A 44 11.33 -9.55 -13.26
N THR A 45 11.34 -10.56 -14.11
CA THR A 45 11.14 -11.96 -13.68
C THR A 45 12.22 -12.35 -12.65
N GLY A 46 11.83 -13.09 -11.62
CA GLY A 46 12.76 -13.58 -10.60
C GLY A 46 13.16 -12.58 -9.49
N VAL A 47 12.65 -11.32 -9.51
CA VAL A 47 12.91 -10.36 -8.43
C VAL A 47 12.12 -10.67 -7.15
N GLY A 48 11.16 -11.61 -7.21
CA GLY A 48 10.36 -12.05 -6.07
C GLY A 48 9.09 -11.23 -5.85
N LYS A 49 8.44 -10.74 -6.90
CA LYS A 49 7.15 -10.01 -6.82
C LYS A 49 6.08 -10.82 -6.09
N SER A 50 5.83 -12.06 -6.52
CA SER A 50 4.83 -12.94 -5.90
C SER A 50 5.15 -13.24 -4.43
N SER A 51 6.43 -13.53 -4.11
CA SER A 51 6.86 -13.75 -2.73
C SER A 51 6.67 -12.52 -1.86
N LEU A 52 6.93 -11.32 -2.41
CA LEU A 52 6.70 -10.06 -1.71
C LEU A 52 5.21 -9.84 -1.43
N CYS A 53 4.34 -10.05 -2.43
CA CYS A 53 2.90 -9.92 -2.26
C CYS A 53 2.38 -10.88 -1.19
N ASN A 54 2.79 -12.15 -1.24
CA ASN A 54 2.41 -13.15 -0.25
C ASN A 54 2.88 -12.77 1.16
N ALA A 55 4.10 -12.27 1.28
CA ALA A 55 4.65 -11.84 2.56
C ALA A 55 3.94 -10.60 3.13
N LEU A 56 3.60 -9.62 2.29
CA LEU A 56 2.92 -8.38 2.71
C LEU A 56 1.48 -8.61 3.13
N PHE A 57 0.74 -9.45 2.39
CA PHE A 57 -0.71 -9.61 2.53
C PHE A 57 -1.14 -10.95 3.14
N GLY A 58 -0.17 -11.81 3.52
CA GLY A 58 -0.43 -12.98 4.37
C GLY A 58 -1.16 -14.15 3.72
N GLN A 59 -1.14 -14.28 2.38
CA GLN A 59 -1.74 -15.42 1.68
C GLN A 59 -0.81 -15.95 0.57
N ASP A 60 -0.96 -17.23 0.22
CA ASP A 60 -0.43 -17.81 -1.02
C ASP A 60 -1.27 -17.32 -2.21
N VAL A 61 -1.19 -16.05 -2.44
CA VAL A 61 -2.03 -15.30 -3.38
C VAL A 61 -1.56 -15.41 -4.79
N CYS A 62 -0.25 -15.43 -4.95
CA CYS A 62 0.40 -15.57 -6.23
C CYS A 62 0.99 -16.97 -6.30
N GLU A 63 0.62 -17.78 -7.29
CA GLU A 63 1.39 -18.98 -7.58
C GLU A 63 2.85 -18.59 -7.78
N ILE A 64 3.72 -18.99 -6.85
CA ILE A 64 5.17 -18.82 -6.98
C ILE A 64 5.62 -19.78 -8.06
N SER A 65 5.71 -19.30 -9.30
CA SER A 65 6.17 -20.07 -10.43
C SER A 65 7.22 -19.28 -11.20
N ASP A 66 8.47 -19.71 -11.06
CA ASP A 66 9.59 -19.19 -11.87
C ASP A 66 9.45 -19.53 -13.36
N VAL A 67 8.47 -20.36 -13.72
CA VAL A 67 8.33 -20.94 -15.07
C VAL A 67 7.28 -20.22 -15.94
N LYS A 68 6.32 -19.50 -15.35
CA LYS A 68 5.30 -18.75 -16.12
C LYS A 68 5.69 -17.29 -16.33
N SER A 69 6.86 -17.04 -16.89
CA SER A 69 7.38 -15.71 -17.20
C SER A 69 6.87 -15.12 -18.51
N CYS A 70 5.61 -15.27 -18.87
CA CYS A 70 5.08 -14.73 -20.13
C CYS A 70 3.64 -14.24 -20.03
N THR A 71 3.32 -13.46 -19.02
CA THR A 71 2.06 -12.70 -19.05
C THR A 71 2.25 -11.46 -19.92
N ARG A 72 1.80 -11.54 -21.17
CA ARG A 72 1.78 -10.39 -22.11
C ARG A 72 0.78 -9.31 -21.69
N ASN A 73 -0.11 -9.63 -20.78
CA ASN A 73 -1.12 -8.72 -20.23
C ASN A 73 -1.00 -8.66 -18.71
N PRO A 74 -1.29 -7.51 -18.08
CA PRO A 74 -1.38 -7.41 -16.64
C PRO A 74 -2.38 -8.44 -16.11
N GLN A 75 -1.99 -9.16 -15.08
CA GLN A 75 -2.92 -10.03 -14.36
C GLN A 75 -3.40 -9.28 -13.12
N GLU A 76 -4.68 -9.00 -13.07
CA GLU A 76 -5.33 -8.55 -11.86
C GLU A 76 -5.69 -9.76 -11.01
N VAL A 77 -5.14 -9.82 -9.79
CA VAL A 77 -5.47 -10.85 -8.82
C VAL A 77 -6.20 -10.18 -7.66
N LEU A 78 -7.49 -10.46 -7.57
CA LEU A 78 -8.32 -9.97 -6.46
C LEU A 78 -8.08 -10.85 -5.23
N LEU A 79 -7.64 -10.23 -4.14
CA LEU A 79 -7.44 -10.86 -2.85
C LEU A 79 -8.55 -10.48 -1.88
N GLN A 80 -9.09 -11.46 -1.18
CA GLN A 80 -10.07 -11.24 -0.13
C GLN A 80 -9.53 -11.72 1.20
N MET A 81 -9.34 -10.80 2.14
CA MET A 81 -8.84 -11.09 3.49
C MET A 81 -9.79 -10.49 4.54
N GLY A 82 -10.30 -11.33 5.46
CA GLY A 82 -11.12 -10.86 6.57
C GLY A 82 -12.31 -9.96 6.16
N GLY A 83 -12.84 -10.13 4.94
CA GLY A 83 -13.90 -9.29 4.39
C GLY A 83 -13.43 -8.08 3.60
N GLN A 84 -12.14 -7.75 3.64
CA GLN A 84 -11.52 -6.71 2.82
C GLN A 84 -10.93 -7.29 1.53
N LYS A 85 -10.86 -6.48 0.50
CA LYS A 85 -10.35 -6.87 -0.81
C LYS A 85 -9.24 -5.93 -1.23
N ILE A 86 -8.20 -6.50 -1.84
CA ILE A 86 -7.12 -5.77 -2.49
C ILE A 86 -6.92 -6.32 -3.89
N THR A 87 -6.75 -5.46 -4.87
CA THR A 87 -6.38 -5.87 -6.22
C THR A 87 -4.89 -5.70 -6.42
N LEU A 88 -4.17 -6.81 -6.59
CA LEU A 88 -2.77 -6.80 -7.01
C LEU A 88 -2.71 -6.87 -8.53
N VAL A 89 -1.95 -5.95 -9.12
CA VAL A 89 -1.71 -5.90 -10.56
C VAL A 89 -0.26 -6.28 -10.80
N ASP A 90 -0.02 -7.52 -11.28
CA ASP A 90 1.32 -7.95 -11.71
C ASP A 90 1.58 -7.40 -13.11
N ILE A 91 2.61 -6.58 -13.20
CA ILE A 91 2.94 -5.88 -14.43
C ILE A 91 4.31 -6.35 -14.93
N PRO A 92 4.41 -6.69 -16.23
CA PRO A 92 5.65 -7.19 -16.81
C PRO A 92 6.81 -6.22 -16.59
N GLY A 93 7.99 -6.76 -16.30
CA GLY A 93 9.23 -5.99 -16.25
C GLY A 93 9.69 -5.55 -17.64
N VAL A 94 10.54 -4.55 -17.69
CA VAL A 94 11.12 -4.00 -18.92
C VAL A 94 12.51 -4.57 -19.19
N GLY A 95 13.00 -4.39 -20.43
CA GLY A 95 14.37 -4.79 -20.82
C GLY A 95 14.46 -6.17 -21.45
N GLU A 96 13.35 -6.77 -21.91
CA GLU A 96 13.38 -8.02 -22.68
C GLU A 96 13.72 -7.77 -24.16
N ASN A 97 13.07 -6.81 -24.81
CA ASN A 97 13.42 -6.27 -26.12
C ASN A 97 12.68 -4.93 -26.38
N GLU A 98 13.15 -4.13 -27.37
CA GLU A 98 12.64 -2.79 -27.66
C GLU A 98 11.16 -2.76 -28.09
N ASP A 99 10.67 -3.77 -28.81
CA ASP A 99 9.27 -3.80 -29.27
C ASP A 99 8.33 -4.06 -28.09
N ARG A 100 8.70 -4.96 -27.18
CA ARG A 100 7.95 -5.21 -25.94
C ARG A 100 7.99 -4.00 -25.00
N ASP A 101 9.12 -3.32 -24.90
CA ASP A 101 9.22 -2.12 -24.06
C ASP A 101 8.29 -1.00 -24.54
N ARG A 102 8.03 -0.89 -25.86
CA ARG A 102 7.03 0.02 -26.42
C ARG A 102 5.59 -0.39 -26.08
N GLU A 103 5.25 -1.67 -26.17
CA GLU A 103 3.95 -2.19 -25.76
C GLU A 103 3.73 -1.95 -24.27
N TYR A 104 4.75 -2.23 -23.47
CA TYR A 104 4.70 -1.98 -22.01
C TYR A 104 4.56 -0.49 -21.67
N ALA A 105 5.23 0.40 -22.40
CA ALA A 105 5.07 1.85 -22.18
C ALA A 105 3.61 2.30 -22.32
N GLN A 106 2.88 1.81 -23.32
CA GLN A 106 1.46 2.11 -23.51
C GLN A 106 0.61 1.51 -22.37
N LEU A 107 0.95 0.28 -21.95
CA LEU A 107 0.29 -0.39 -20.86
C LEU A 107 0.45 0.35 -19.53
N TYR A 108 1.68 0.73 -19.19
CA TYR A 108 2.00 1.49 -17.99
C TYR A 108 1.28 2.85 -17.94
N SER A 109 1.27 3.56 -19.07
CA SER A 109 0.57 4.86 -19.16
C SER A 109 -0.94 4.75 -18.91
N LYS A 110 -1.55 3.59 -19.17
CA LYS A 110 -2.97 3.34 -18.87
C LYS A 110 -3.20 2.89 -17.44
N ILE A 111 -2.32 2.05 -16.90
CA ILE A 111 -2.53 1.42 -15.59
C ILE A 111 -2.08 2.31 -14.45
N LEU A 112 -0.93 3.00 -14.56
CA LEU A 112 -0.39 3.84 -13.48
C LEU A 112 -1.41 4.83 -12.90
N PRO A 113 -2.23 5.54 -13.70
CA PRO A 113 -3.25 6.43 -13.14
C PRO A 113 -4.29 5.71 -12.27
N GLU A 114 -4.62 4.45 -12.57
CA GLU A 114 -5.64 3.67 -11.86
C GLU A 114 -5.14 3.05 -10.55
N LEU A 115 -3.81 2.95 -10.35
CA LEU A 115 -3.24 2.39 -9.14
C LEU A 115 -3.34 3.36 -7.98
N ASP A 116 -3.53 2.84 -6.78
CA ASP A 116 -3.38 3.60 -5.54
C ASP A 116 -1.91 3.66 -5.11
N VAL A 117 -1.20 2.55 -5.22
CA VAL A 117 0.22 2.43 -4.92
C VAL A 117 0.94 1.68 -6.03
N ALA A 118 2.13 2.11 -6.38
CA ALA A 118 3.02 1.43 -7.31
C ALA A 118 4.32 1.02 -6.60
N LEU A 119 4.64 -0.28 -6.64
CA LEU A 119 5.85 -0.87 -6.08
C LEU A 119 6.74 -1.36 -7.21
N TRP A 120 7.92 -0.76 -7.39
CA TRP A 120 8.91 -1.25 -8.34
C TRP A 120 9.94 -2.12 -7.64
N VAL A 121 9.86 -3.42 -7.86
CA VAL A 121 10.70 -4.40 -7.19
C VAL A 121 12.00 -4.63 -7.96
N ILE A 122 13.12 -4.43 -7.29
CA ILE A 122 14.48 -4.64 -7.78
C ILE A 122 15.12 -5.75 -6.92
N LYS A 123 15.81 -6.69 -7.55
CA LYS A 123 16.60 -7.68 -6.81
C LYS A 123 17.86 -7.01 -6.24
N ALA A 124 18.17 -7.30 -5.00
CA ALA A 124 19.24 -6.63 -4.27
C ALA A 124 20.64 -6.77 -4.92
N ASP A 125 20.91 -7.91 -5.56
CA ASP A 125 22.17 -8.20 -6.28
C ASP A 125 22.13 -7.81 -7.77
N ASP A 126 21.00 -7.27 -8.30
CA ASP A 126 20.91 -6.85 -9.70
C ASP A 126 21.78 -5.61 -9.94
N ARG A 127 22.62 -5.68 -10.99
CA ARG A 127 23.51 -4.61 -11.46
C ARG A 127 23.07 -4.06 -12.81
N ALA A 128 22.23 -4.80 -13.54
CA ALA A 128 21.82 -4.47 -14.92
C ALA A 128 20.50 -3.68 -14.91
N MET A 129 20.54 -2.43 -14.48
CA MET A 129 19.36 -1.57 -14.31
C MET A 129 19.17 -0.51 -15.40
N SER A 130 19.99 -0.53 -16.48
CA SER A 130 19.96 0.53 -17.49
C SER A 130 18.64 0.66 -18.22
N SER A 131 18.00 -0.48 -18.58
CA SER A 131 16.68 -0.51 -19.20
C SER A 131 15.59 -0.02 -18.25
N ASP A 132 15.64 -0.47 -16.98
CA ASP A 132 14.71 -0.04 -15.94
C ASP A 132 14.82 1.49 -15.71
N GLU A 133 16.06 2.01 -15.68
CA GLU A 133 16.33 3.44 -15.47
C GLU A 133 15.75 4.28 -16.61
N ALA A 134 16.00 3.91 -17.86
CA ALA A 134 15.47 4.62 -19.03
C ALA A 134 13.94 4.61 -19.03
N PHE A 135 13.33 3.45 -18.80
CA PHE A 135 11.89 3.30 -18.78
C PHE A 135 11.24 4.07 -17.64
N PHE A 136 11.81 3.98 -16.43
CA PHE A 136 11.31 4.75 -15.30
C PHE A 136 11.30 6.26 -15.60
N LYS A 137 12.42 6.80 -16.08
CA LYS A 137 12.55 8.23 -16.38
C LYS A 137 11.55 8.72 -17.42
N GLN A 138 11.27 7.91 -18.44
CA GLN A 138 10.39 8.29 -19.53
C GLN A 138 8.91 8.08 -19.22
N ILE A 139 8.55 6.99 -18.55
CA ILE A 139 7.16 6.54 -18.43
C ILE A 139 6.62 6.73 -17.01
N VAL A 140 7.36 6.32 -15.98
CA VAL A 140 6.86 6.27 -14.60
C VAL A 140 7.04 7.60 -13.86
N LYS A 141 8.23 8.21 -14.01
CA LYS A 141 8.59 9.43 -13.28
C LYS A 141 7.58 10.58 -13.45
N PRO A 142 7.02 10.86 -14.64
CA PRO A 142 6.00 11.89 -14.78
C PRO A 142 4.75 11.68 -13.90
N HIS A 143 4.33 10.42 -13.71
CA HIS A 143 3.20 10.11 -12.82
C HIS A 143 3.57 10.29 -11.34
N VAL A 144 4.81 9.93 -10.96
CA VAL A 144 5.32 10.15 -9.59
C VAL A 144 5.38 11.65 -9.27
N GLU A 145 5.84 12.48 -10.21
CA GLU A 145 5.88 13.93 -10.07
C GLU A 145 4.49 14.56 -9.99
N GLN A 146 3.46 13.89 -10.53
CA GLN A 146 2.05 14.27 -10.40
C GLN A 146 1.39 13.76 -9.11
N GLY A 147 2.17 13.18 -8.18
CA GLY A 147 1.70 12.75 -6.87
C GLY A 147 1.28 11.28 -6.76
N LYS A 148 1.58 10.44 -7.77
CA LYS A 148 1.36 8.99 -7.65
C LYS A 148 2.19 8.42 -6.50
N VAL A 149 1.55 7.69 -5.60
CA VAL A 149 2.26 6.96 -4.53
C VAL A 149 3.10 5.86 -5.16
N PHE A 150 4.41 5.95 -4.96
CA PHE A 150 5.38 5.08 -5.61
C PHE A 150 6.54 4.78 -4.66
N PHE A 151 7.00 3.51 -4.66
CA PHE A 151 8.19 3.08 -3.95
C PHE A 151 9.02 2.13 -4.79
N PHE A 152 10.34 2.27 -4.72
CA PHE A 152 11.26 1.20 -5.09
C PHE A 152 11.39 0.23 -3.92
N VAL A 153 11.30 -1.07 -4.21
CA VAL A 153 11.47 -2.12 -3.22
C VAL A 153 12.69 -2.94 -3.60
N ILE A 154 13.77 -2.85 -2.82
CA ILE A 154 14.95 -3.68 -3.02
C ILE A 154 14.71 -4.98 -2.26
N ASN A 155 14.30 -6.03 -2.98
CA ASN A 155 13.97 -7.33 -2.38
C ASN A 155 15.18 -8.27 -2.35
N GLN A 156 15.12 -9.31 -1.52
CA GLN A 156 16.18 -10.30 -1.31
C GLN A 156 17.46 -9.69 -0.69
N CYS A 157 17.30 -8.75 0.24
CA CYS A 157 18.42 -8.10 0.92
C CYS A 157 19.27 -9.08 1.78
N ASP A 158 18.67 -10.21 2.20
CA ASP A 158 19.35 -11.33 2.83
C ASP A 158 20.51 -11.89 2.01
N LYS A 159 20.46 -11.75 0.67
CA LYS A 159 21.45 -12.24 -0.27
C LYS A 159 22.59 -11.26 -0.59
N ILE A 160 22.55 -10.04 -0.03
CA ILE A 160 23.66 -9.07 -0.19
C ILE A 160 24.87 -9.56 0.62
N GLU A 161 26.04 -9.48 0.01
CA GLU A 161 27.30 -9.82 0.68
C GLU A 161 27.65 -8.82 1.82
N PRO A 162 28.18 -9.31 2.94
CA PRO A 162 28.46 -10.73 3.25
C PRO A 162 27.20 -11.44 3.78
N PHE A 163 26.58 -12.29 2.95
CA PHE A 163 25.31 -12.97 3.30
C PHE A 163 25.41 -13.84 4.58
N ARG A 164 26.61 -14.29 4.97
CA ARG A 164 26.83 -15.03 6.22
C ARG A 164 26.68 -14.19 7.49
N GLU A 165 26.60 -12.88 7.37
CA GLU A 165 26.31 -12.00 8.50
C GLU A 165 24.81 -11.89 8.78
N TRP A 166 23.96 -12.49 7.92
CA TRP A 166 22.54 -12.52 8.16
C TRP A 166 22.21 -13.23 9.47
N ASN A 167 21.49 -12.54 10.35
CA ASN A 167 21.02 -13.10 11.61
C ASN A 167 19.69 -13.82 11.39
N GLU A 168 19.72 -15.15 11.22
CA GLU A 168 18.52 -15.96 11.00
C GLU A 168 17.52 -15.89 12.16
N SER A 169 18.00 -15.72 13.41
CA SER A 169 17.12 -15.64 14.59
C SER A 169 16.44 -14.29 14.74
N GLY A 170 17.11 -13.21 14.33
CA GLY A 170 16.62 -11.84 14.38
C GLY A 170 15.98 -11.39 13.07
N HIS A 171 16.09 -12.17 11.99
CA HIS A 171 15.65 -11.79 10.64
C HIS A 171 16.19 -10.42 10.20
N GLU A 172 17.47 -10.18 10.44
CA GLU A 172 18.09 -8.87 10.21
C GLU A 172 19.54 -8.98 9.68
N PRO A 173 20.01 -7.99 8.90
CA PRO A 173 21.39 -7.99 8.40
C PRO A 173 22.40 -7.69 9.49
N GLY A 174 23.58 -8.33 9.43
CA GLY A 174 24.71 -7.93 10.22
C GLY A 174 25.28 -6.56 9.81
N PRO A 175 26.21 -5.98 10.61
CA PRO A 175 26.62 -4.58 10.45
C PRO A 175 27.20 -4.26 9.06
N LYS A 176 28.04 -5.13 8.51
CA LYS A 176 28.66 -4.91 7.19
C LYS A 176 27.67 -5.15 6.05
N GLN A 177 26.83 -6.17 6.19
CA GLN A 177 25.73 -6.43 5.24
C GLN A 177 24.77 -5.25 5.20
N PHE A 178 24.38 -4.69 6.35
CA PHE A 178 23.55 -3.49 6.46
C PHE A 178 24.18 -2.30 5.72
N GLN A 179 25.49 -2.05 5.90
CA GLN A 179 26.18 -0.99 5.16
C GLN A 179 26.10 -1.19 3.64
N ASN A 180 26.21 -2.44 3.17
CA ASN A 180 26.11 -2.73 1.73
C ASN A 180 24.68 -2.59 1.21
N ILE A 181 23.66 -2.91 2.03
CA ILE A 181 22.26 -2.61 1.73
C ILE A 181 22.07 -1.10 1.58
N GLN A 182 22.59 -0.28 2.50
CA GLN A 182 22.50 1.18 2.41
C GLN A 182 23.19 1.72 1.15
N ARG A 183 24.37 1.20 0.79
CA ARG A 183 25.03 1.57 -0.48
C ARG A 183 24.17 1.25 -1.69
N LYS A 184 23.44 0.12 -1.67
CA LYS A 184 22.51 -0.23 -2.74
C LYS A 184 21.33 0.73 -2.80
N VAL A 185 20.79 1.15 -1.66
CA VAL A 185 19.75 2.21 -1.59
C VAL A 185 20.26 3.49 -2.23
N THR A 186 21.43 3.97 -1.87
CA THR A 186 22.04 5.18 -2.44
C THR A 186 22.32 5.03 -3.96
N ASP A 187 22.77 3.86 -4.43
CA ASP A 187 22.97 3.59 -5.87
C ASP A 187 21.64 3.69 -6.63
N VAL A 188 20.57 3.07 -6.14
CA VAL A 188 19.23 3.14 -6.74
C VAL A 188 18.71 4.57 -6.73
N ALA A 189 18.82 5.29 -5.60
CA ALA A 189 18.41 6.69 -5.48
C ALA A 189 19.07 7.57 -6.54
N THR A 190 20.38 7.42 -6.71
CA THR A 190 21.18 8.18 -7.66
C THR A 190 20.78 7.86 -9.10
N ARG A 191 20.68 6.59 -9.47
CA ARG A 191 20.36 6.14 -10.84
C ARG A 191 18.98 6.60 -11.29
N PHE A 192 17.99 6.41 -10.43
CA PHE A 192 16.61 6.75 -10.76
C PHE A 192 16.26 8.21 -10.45
N SER A 193 17.18 8.97 -9.83
CA SER A 193 16.97 10.36 -9.41
C SER A 193 15.72 10.53 -8.54
N VAL A 194 15.64 9.71 -7.49
CA VAL A 194 14.57 9.71 -6.47
C VAL A 194 15.19 9.81 -5.07
N PRO A 195 14.46 10.35 -4.07
CA PRO A 195 14.96 10.40 -2.71
C PRO A 195 15.06 8.99 -2.09
N GLU A 196 16.05 8.76 -1.23
CA GLU A 196 16.24 7.48 -0.52
C GLU A 196 15.01 7.06 0.30
N SER A 197 14.21 8.02 0.77
CA SER A 197 12.95 7.75 1.48
C SER A 197 11.91 7.00 0.64
N LYS A 198 12.06 7.01 -0.69
CA LYS A 198 11.20 6.25 -1.61
C LYS A 198 11.74 4.85 -1.95
N ILE A 199 12.81 4.42 -1.26
CA ILE A 199 13.49 3.14 -1.51
C ILE A 199 13.49 2.31 -0.23
N ILE A 200 12.78 1.19 -0.25
CA ILE A 200 12.62 0.33 0.92
C ILE A 200 13.33 -1.00 0.67
N PRO A 201 14.46 -1.26 1.36
CA PRO A 201 15.11 -2.57 1.30
C PRO A 201 14.35 -3.58 2.15
N VAL A 202 14.05 -4.75 1.60
CA VAL A 202 13.30 -5.83 2.26
C VAL A 202 13.89 -7.21 1.95
N SER A 203 13.51 -8.20 2.73
CA SER A 203 13.54 -9.61 2.33
C SER A 203 12.17 -10.23 2.56
N ALA A 204 11.51 -10.61 1.49
CA ALA A 204 10.20 -11.26 1.57
C ALA A 204 10.30 -12.65 2.26
N CYS A 205 11.37 -13.41 2.01
CA CYS A 205 11.58 -14.73 2.61
C CYS A 205 11.86 -14.63 4.12
N GLU A 206 12.70 -13.68 4.51
CA GLU A 206 13.10 -13.45 5.91
C GLU A 206 12.15 -12.52 6.67
N LYS A 207 11.09 -12.06 6.05
CA LYS A 207 10.13 -11.07 6.60
C LYS A 207 10.79 -9.79 7.10
N TYR A 208 11.98 -9.46 6.56
CA TYR A 208 12.72 -8.27 6.96
C TYR A 208 12.10 -7.01 6.39
N ASN A 209 11.91 -6.03 7.26
CA ASN A 209 11.49 -4.66 6.95
C ASN A 209 10.14 -4.53 6.22
N LEU A 210 9.28 -5.55 6.29
CA LEU A 210 7.94 -5.55 5.68
C LEU A 210 7.00 -4.58 6.39
N VAL A 211 7.12 -4.46 7.72
CA VAL A 211 6.37 -3.49 8.52
C VAL A 211 6.62 -2.07 8.00
N ARG A 212 7.89 -1.71 7.78
CA ARG A 212 8.22 -0.39 7.24
C ARG A 212 7.60 -0.16 5.86
N LEU A 213 7.60 -1.17 4.98
CA LEU A 213 7.00 -1.02 3.65
C LEU A 213 5.48 -0.77 3.74
N ILE A 214 4.77 -1.51 4.58
CA ILE A 214 3.33 -1.26 4.81
C ILE A 214 3.10 0.12 5.44
N ASP A 215 3.88 0.52 6.43
CA ASP A 215 3.77 1.83 7.08
C ASP A 215 3.94 2.97 6.07
N GLU A 216 4.98 2.90 5.23
CA GLU A 216 5.23 3.92 4.20
C GLU A 216 4.09 3.96 3.16
N MET A 217 3.51 2.80 2.80
CA MET A 217 2.32 2.76 1.95
C MET A 217 1.14 3.46 2.64
N VAL A 218 0.85 3.14 3.90
CA VAL A 218 -0.26 3.74 4.67
C VAL A 218 -0.06 5.25 4.81
N PHE A 219 1.14 5.71 5.18
CA PHE A 219 1.41 7.14 5.38
C PHE A 219 1.28 7.95 4.09
N ALA A 220 1.64 7.36 2.95
CA ALA A 220 1.56 8.01 1.64
C ALA A 220 0.14 8.03 1.04
N MET A 221 -0.77 7.20 1.53
CA MET A 221 -2.14 7.12 1.01
C MET A 221 -3.01 8.32 1.42
N PRO A 222 -4.01 8.69 0.59
CA PRO A 222 -5.09 9.59 1.02
C PRO A 222 -5.79 9.05 2.27
N LYS A 223 -6.25 9.95 3.13
CA LYS A 223 -6.80 9.59 4.46
C LYS A 223 -7.98 8.62 4.42
N ASP A 224 -8.83 8.74 3.42
CA ASP A 224 -10.00 7.88 3.18
C ASP A 224 -9.64 6.46 2.72
N LYS A 225 -8.39 6.24 2.26
CA LYS A 225 -7.92 4.95 1.75
C LYS A 225 -6.95 4.22 2.68
N LYS A 226 -6.41 4.88 3.71
CA LYS A 226 -5.42 4.29 4.64
C LYS A 226 -5.93 3.03 5.31
N ILE A 227 -7.17 3.06 5.76
CA ILE A 227 -7.81 1.96 6.49
C ILE A 227 -7.87 0.67 5.64
N THR A 228 -8.06 0.79 4.34
CA THR A 228 -8.19 -0.37 3.45
C THR A 228 -6.85 -1.09 3.23
N ILE A 229 -5.73 -0.35 3.19
CA ILE A 229 -4.38 -0.95 3.17
C ILE A 229 -4.10 -1.70 4.47
N VAL A 230 -4.38 -1.07 5.63
CA VAL A 230 -4.18 -1.69 6.95
C VAL A 230 -4.99 -2.98 7.09
N ASN A 231 -6.26 -2.95 6.67
CA ASN A 231 -7.14 -4.13 6.75
C ASN A 231 -6.77 -5.24 5.75
N SER A 232 -6.06 -4.91 4.66
CA SER A 232 -5.62 -5.87 3.66
C SER A 232 -4.24 -6.46 3.96
N ALA A 233 -3.41 -5.80 4.75
CA ALA A 233 -2.08 -6.27 5.10
C ALA A 233 -2.11 -7.43 6.10
N ALA A 234 -1.06 -8.27 6.08
CA ALA A 234 -0.86 -9.27 7.12
C ALA A 234 -0.68 -8.56 8.47
N ARG A 235 -1.33 -9.07 9.52
CA ARG A 235 -1.40 -8.41 10.83
C ARG A 235 -0.03 -8.09 11.41
N GLU A 236 0.91 -9.00 11.26
CA GLU A 236 2.29 -8.87 11.72
C GLU A 236 3.07 -7.76 11.00
N ASN A 237 2.60 -7.31 9.84
CA ASN A 237 3.24 -6.26 9.05
C ASN A 237 2.68 -4.86 9.31
N VAL A 238 1.72 -4.69 10.21
CA VAL A 238 1.10 -3.39 10.50
C VAL A 238 1.55 -2.87 11.84
N SER A 239 2.23 -1.73 11.87
CA SER A 239 2.63 -1.08 13.12
C SER A 239 1.46 -0.43 13.84
N ALA A 240 1.59 -0.23 15.16
CA ALA A 240 0.63 0.55 15.94
C ALA A 240 0.49 1.99 15.41
N GLN A 241 1.57 2.57 14.87
CA GLN A 241 1.54 3.92 14.31
C GLN A 241 0.73 3.97 13.01
N ALA A 242 0.87 2.99 12.11
CA ALA A 242 0.08 2.89 10.89
C ALA A 242 -1.41 2.67 11.21
N GLN A 243 -1.71 1.84 12.22
CA GLN A 243 -3.08 1.64 12.71
C GLN A 243 -3.70 2.96 13.19
N GLU A 244 -3.00 3.71 14.04
CA GLU A 244 -3.49 4.98 14.57
C GLU A 244 -3.65 6.04 13.47
N ASP A 245 -2.72 6.13 12.52
CA ASP A 245 -2.81 7.06 11.40
C ASP A 245 -3.99 6.72 10.47
N ALA A 246 -4.22 5.43 10.21
CA ALA A 246 -5.37 4.97 9.44
C ALA A 246 -6.71 5.23 10.15
N LYS A 247 -6.77 4.98 11.47
CA LYS A 247 -7.92 5.28 12.32
C LYS A 247 -8.27 6.77 12.28
N LYS A 248 -7.26 7.62 12.50
CA LYS A 248 -7.41 9.08 12.44
C LYS A 248 -7.94 9.53 11.07
N GLY A 249 -7.32 9.06 9.98
CA GLY A 249 -7.74 9.40 8.61
C GLY A 249 -9.19 8.97 8.33
N PHE A 250 -9.58 7.79 8.80
CA PHE A 250 -10.96 7.31 8.67
C PHE A 250 -11.95 8.17 9.47
N PHE A 251 -11.63 8.54 10.71
CA PHE A 251 -12.49 9.39 11.54
C PHE A 251 -12.68 10.79 10.94
N GLU A 252 -11.60 11.39 10.44
CA GLU A 252 -11.68 12.65 9.70
C GLU A 252 -12.57 12.54 8.47
N THR A 253 -12.46 11.44 7.71
CA THR A 253 -13.28 11.18 6.53
C THR A 253 -14.77 11.02 6.89
N VAL A 254 -15.08 10.26 7.95
CA VAL A 254 -16.46 10.12 8.45
C VAL A 254 -16.99 11.47 8.94
N GLY A 255 -16.16 12.25 9.61
CA GLY A 255 -16.51 13.62 10.04
C GLY A 255 -16.94 14.50 8.87
N GLU A 256 -16.16 14.50 7.77
CA GLU A 256 -16.50 15.24 6.55
C GLU A 256 -17.78 14.71 5.85
N ILE A 257 -17.97 13.39 5.85
CA ILE A 257 -19.18 12.78 5.32
C ILE A 257 -20.42 13.27 6.06
N ILE A 258 -20.36 13.31 7.40
CA ILE A 258 -21.46 13.76 8.25
C ILE A 258 -21.70 15.26 8.09
N GLU A 259 -20.64 16.08 8.14
CA GLU A 259 -20.74 17.53 7.93
C GLU A 259 -21.42 17.88 6.62
N ASN A 260 -20.96 17.27 5.53
CA ASN A 260 -21.55 17.47 4.20
C ASN A 260 -23.02 17.01 4.10
N ALA A 261 -23.44 16.05 4.93
CA ALA A 261 -24.81 15.55 4.93
C ALA A 261 -25.78 16.41 5.76
N VAL A 262 -25.26 17.08 6.82
CA VAL A 262 -26.12 17.87 7.73
C VAL A 262 -26.08 19.38 7.44
N ASP A 263 -25.30 19.81 6.44
CA ASP A 263 -25.15 21.21 6.00
C ASP A 263 -24.83 22.19 7.14
N LYS A 264 -23.99 21.78 8.07
CA LYS A 264 -23.49 22.57 9.21
C LYS A 264 -21.99 22.69 9.12
N GLY A 265 -21.45 23.92 9.27
CA GLY A 265 -20.02 24.22 9.07
C GLY A 265 -19.07 23.56 10.05
N ALA A 266 -17.77 23.85 9.91
CA ALA A 266 -16.59 23.21 10.51
C ALA A 266 -16.61 22.91 12.03
N GLU A 267 -17.48 23.58 12.82
CA GLU A 267 -17.68 23.28 14.25
C GLU A 267 -18.18 21.85 14.52
N VAL A 268 -18.77 21.21 13.50
CA VAL A 268 -19.33 19.86 13.62
C VAL A 268 -18.22 18.80 13.56
N ILE A 269 -17.13 19.01 12.79
CA ILE A 269 -16.10 17.98 12.59
C ILE A 269 -15.43 17.56 13.91
N GLY A 270 -15.02 18.53 14.76
CA GLY A 270 -14.39 18.22 16.04
C GLY A 270 -15.30 17.40 16.95
N LYS A 271 -16.58 17.79 17.06
CA LYS A 271 -17.58 17.05 17.84
C LYS A 271 -17.88 15.68 17.27
N VAL A 272 -17.88 15.53 15.94
CA VAL A 272 -18.11 14.23 15.28
C VAL A 272 -16.98 13.27 15.55
N ILE A 273 -15.72 13.73 15.54
CA ILE A 273 -14.56 12.87 15.86
C ILE A 273 -14.69 12.33 17.29
N ASP A 274 -15.03 13.18 18.26
CA ASP A 274 -15.23 12.76 19.67
C ASP A 274 -16.40 11.76 19.79
N VAL A 275 -17.48 11.99 19.03
CA VAL A 275 -18.63 11.08 18.97
C VAL A 275 -18.25 9.71 18.38
N ILE A 276 -17.47 9.70 17.30
CA ILE A 276 -17.04 8.46 16.66
C ILE A 276 -16.14 7.66 17.61
N ASP A 277 -15.22 8.33 18.31
CA ASP A 277 -14.30 7.64 19.25
C ASP A 277 -15.04 7.04 20.45
N THR A 278 -16.22 7.52 20.77
CA THR A 278 -17.09 6.97 21.83
C THR A 278 -18.07 5.90 21.35
N ALA A 279 -18.27 5.75 20.04
CA ALA A 279 -19.16 4.76 19.44
C ALA A 279 -18.51 3.37 19.39
N LYS A 280 -18.42 2.69 20.55
CA LYS A 280 -17.64 1.45 20.73
C LYS A 280 -18.05 0.31 19.79
N ASP A 281 -19.33 0.12 19.53
CA ASP A 281 -19.80 -0.96 18.65
C ASP A 281 -19.49 -0.66 17.19
N PHE A 282 -19.58 0.62 16.79
CA PHE A 282 -19.16 1.08 15.47
C PHE A 282 -17.67 0.84 15.26
N ILE A 283 -16.81 1.20 16.23
CA ILE A 283 -15.36 1.06 16.14
C ILE A 283 -14.95 -0.42 16.13
N ARG A 284 -15.50 -1.25 17.00
CA ARG A 284 -15.18 -2.69 17.10
C ARG A 284 -15.47 -3.44 15.81
N ASP A 285 -16.53 -3.07 15.09
CA ASP A 285 -16.87 -3.70 13.82
C ASP A 285 -15.94 -3.31 12.67
N LEU A 286 -15.13 -2.24 12.84
CA LEU A 286 -14.25 -1.68 11.80
C LEU A 286 -12.81 -2.13 11.92
N PHE A 287 -12.34 -2.30 13.14
CA PHE A 287 -10.91 -2.46 13.40
C PHE A 287 -10.64 -3.78 14.10
N TRP A 288 -9.99 -4.71 13.41
CA TRP A 288 -9.62 -6.02 13.96
C TRP A 288 -8.56 -5.94 15.09
N TRP A 289 -7.97 -4.76 15.31
CA TRP A 289 -6.93 -4.54 16.33
C TRP A 289 -7.39 -3.79 17.58
N ILE A 290 -8.68 -3.44 17.69
CA ILE A 290 -9.25 -2.79 18.88
C ILE A 290 -9.92 -3.77 19.82
#